data_b785866196e5482107695acc53eb6921
#
_entry.id   b785866196e5482107695acc53eb6921
#
_cell.length_a   1.000
_cell.length_b   1.000
_cell.length_c   1.000
_cell.angle_alpha   90.00
_cell.angle_beta   90.00
_cell.angle_gamma   90.00
#
_symmetry.space_group_name_H-M   'P 1'
#
loop_
_entity.id
_entity.type
_entity.pdbx_description
1 polymer ?
#
loop_
_entity_poly.entity_id
_entity_poly.type
_entity_poly.pdbx_seq_one_letter_code
_entity_poly.pdbx_strand_id
1 'polypeptide(L)'
;MADPNIGQVVASTWEAVITDGPTDNIFTSQALLYAFGENGFKESTAGGRQFEATLEYAQNTTFKSYGEMETLDTTRIDVFDAARFDQKIFAGTIVFSDLEELRNAVENRKFDVVAAKLKNGSSTAMEQLDIMLFGDGTGNSGKDMDGLAKIVSSTPTTGTVGGINRATFPFWRNRQVTGTHTSTAYDTLRANMTSIFNQCSLGGTERVPTALISDRATFEGYEGILVAVERLYRADAKKDGDIAFINEAIAFKGKPYVYDENCPANTLYELNNNFLKLEYLKGAWLKMKDPVEPANQLARVHRVMTVGNLTVKASRHLGVISAIT
;
A
#
# COMPACT_ATOMS: atom_id res chain seq x y z
N MET A 1 -14.73 -19.14 20.31
CA MET A 1 -16.03 -18.46 20.07
C MET A 1 -16.88 -19.48 19.33
N ALA A 2 -18.05 -19.84 19.87
CA ALA A 2 -18.93 -20.76 19.16
C ALA A 2 -19.46 -20.03 17.93
N ASP A 3 -19.41 -20.67 16.75
CA ASP A 3 -19.98 -20.11 15.53
C ASP A 3 -21.46 -19.77 15.80
N PRO A 4 -21.87 -18.53 15.58
CA PRO A 4 -23.27 -18.18 15.69
C PRO A 4 -24.04 -18.99 14.63
N ASN A 5 -24.84 -19.93 15.09
CA ASN A 5 -25.68 -20.72 14.21
C ASN A 5 -26.57 -19.77 13.40
N ILE A 6 -26.66 -19.98 12.09
CA ILE A 6 -27.52 -19.19 11.17
C ILE A 6 -28.93 -19.04 11.72
N GLY A 7 -29.42 -20.06 12.43
CA GLY A 7 -30.69 -19.99 13.15
C GLY A 7 -30.78 -18.89 14.22
N GLN A 8 -29.66 -18.56 14.88
CA GLN A 8 -29.62 -17.48 15.88
C GLN A 8 -29.64 -16.09 15.22
N VAL A 9 -28.97 -15.94 14.08
CA VAL A 9 -29.03 -14.69 13.31
C VAL A 9 -30.42 -14.44 12.75
N VAL A 10 -31.08 -15.49 12.23
CA VAL A 10 -32.46 -15.39 11.75
C VAL A 10 -33.42 -15.10 12.90
N ALA A 11 -33.29 -15.76 14.05
CA ALA A 11 -34.11 -15.49 15.23
C ALA A 11 -33.93 -14.05 15.73
N SER A 12 -32.71 -13.56 15.81
CA SER A 12 -32.43 -12.17 16.23
C SER A 12 -33.03 -11.13 15.28
N THR A 13 -33.12 -11.43 13.98
CA THR A 13 -33.77 -10.53 13.01
C THR A 13 -35.27 -10.49 13.10
N TRP A 14 -35.90 -11.51 13.68
CA TRP A 14 -37.36 -11.57 13.84
C TRP A 14 -37.84 -10.98 15.18
N GLU A 15 -37.08 -11.12 16.24
CA GLU A 15 -37.45 -10.69 17.59
C GLU A 15 -37.01 -9.26 17.93
N ALA A 16 -35.91 -8.79 17.33
CA ALA A 16 -35.38 -7.44 17.56
C ALA A 16 -35.88 -6.45 16.49
N VAL A 17 -36.20 -5.24 16.91
CA VAL A 17 -36.42 -4.12 15.97
C VAL A 17 -35.05 -3.67 15.45
N ILE A 18 -34.57 -4.29 14.38
CA ILE A 18 -33.37 -3.90 13.71
C ILE A 18 -33.74 -2.82 12.69
N THR A 19 -33.40 -1.59 12.98
CA THR A 19 -33.70 -0.42 12.13
C THR A 19 -32.63 -0.22 11.05
N ASP A 20 -31.38 -0.63 11.37
CA ASP A 20 -30.23 -0.46 10.50
C ASP A 20 -29.54 -1.81 10.24
N GLY A 21 -28.78 -1.89 9.16
CA GLY A 21 -27.95 -3.06 8.85
C GLY A 21 -26.84 -3.28 9.87
N PRO A 22 -26.08 -4.38 9.76
CA PRO A 22 -24.99 -4.67 10.68
C PRO A 22 -23.93 -3.55 10.66
N THR A 23 -23.59 -3.06 11.87
CA THR A 23 -22.53 -2.07 12.05
C THR A 23 -21.18 -2.76 12.00
N ASP A 24 -20.25 -2.16 11.29
CA ASP A 24 -18.88 -2.64 11.21
C ASP A 24 -18.13 -2.35 12.52
N ASN A 25 -17.55 -3.40 13.12
CA ASN A 25 -16.73 -3.32 14.33
C ASN A 25 -15.39 -4.05 14.17
N ILE A 26 -15.01 -4.42 12.93
CA ILE A 26 -13.90 -5.33 12.67
C ILE A 26 -12.85 -4.65 11.78
N PHE A 27 -13.29 -3.91 10.76
CA PHE A 27 -12.38 -3.40 9.74
C PHE A 27 -11.70 -2.10 10.20
N THR A 28 -10.41 -2.04 9.93
CA THR A 28 -9.60 -0.85 10.15
C THR A 28 -9.56 0.04 8.91
N SER A 29 -9.12 1.27 9.06
CA SER A 29 -8.92 2.17 7.94
C SER A 29 -7.70 1.73 7.13
N GLN A 30 -7.86 1.52 5.82
CA GLN A 30 -6.79 1.18 4.89
C GLN A 30 -6.20 2.46 4.28
N ALA A 31 -5.44 3.20 5.08
CA ALA A 31 -4.89 4.49 4.67
C ALA A 31 -3.88 4.35 3.52
N LEU A 32 -3.06 3.29 3.50
CA LEU A 32 -2.12 3.01 2.42
C LEU A 32 -2.86 2.74 1.10
N LEU A 33 -3.86 1.86 1.12
CA LEU A 33 -4.61 1.49 -0.09
C LEU A 33 -5.38 2.68 -0.66
N TYR A 34 -5.92 3.53 0.23
CA TYR A 34 -6.56 4.77 -0.17
C TYR A 34 -5.55 5.76 -0.77
N ALA A 35 -4.41 5.99 -0.11
CA ALA A 35 -3.35 6.83 -0.63
C ALA A 35 -2.88 6.36 -2.02
N PHE A 36 -2.82 5.05 -2.24
CA PHE A 36 -2.52 4.48 -3.56
C PHE A 36 -3.60 4.77 -4.60
N GLY A 37 -4.88 4.81 -4.21
CA GLY A 37 -5.98 5.14 -5.12
C GLY A 37 -5.96 6.60 -5.56
N GLU A 38 -5.94 7.52 -4.61
CA GLU A 38 -6.07 8.97 -4.86
C GLU A 38 -4.78 9.62 -5.39
N ASN A 39 -3.62 9.21 -4.91
CA ASN A 39 -2.35 9.84 -5.24
C ASN A 39 -1.67 9.27 -6.49
N GLY A 40 -2.36 8.51 -7.33
CA GLY A 40 -1.84 8.01 -8.59
C GLY A 40 -0.74 6.95 -8.48
N PHE A 41 -0.67 6.21 -7.36
CA PHE A 41 0.21 5.05 -7.23
C PHE A 41 -0.29 3.82 -7.98
N LYS A 42 -1.53 3.82 -8.45
CA LYS A 42 -2.19 2.70 -9.10
C LYS A 42 -2.10 2.81 -10.61
N GLU A 43 -1.63 1.75 -11.27
CA GLU A 43 -1.47 1.72 -12.71
C GLU A 43 -2.03 0.41 -13.30
N SER A 44 -2.80 0.51 -14.40
CA SER A 44 -3.37 -0.67 -15.07
C SER A 44 -2.56 -1.03 -16.31
N THR A 45 -2.12 -2.29 -16.41
CA THR A 45 -1.37 -2.83 -17.54
C THR A 45 -2.27 -3.74 -18.41
N ALA A 46 -2.19 -3.60 -19.72
CA ALA A 46 -3.10 -4.28 -20.64
C ALA A 46 -2.84 -5.80 -20.81
N GLY A 47 -1.71 -6.30 -20.29
CA GLY A 47 -1.34 -7.72 -20.41
C GLY A 47 0.18 -7.89 -20.21
N GLY A 48 0.68 -9.09 -20.52
CA GLY A 48 2.08 -9.45 -20.33
C GLY A 48 2.23 -10.58 -19.31
N ARG A 49 3.42 -11.14 -19.21
CA ARG A 49 3.75 -12.22 -18.26
C ARG A 49 4.28 -11.66 -16.95
N GLN A 50 4.96 -10.52 -17.01
CA GLN A 50 5.59 -9.83 -15.90
C GLN A 50 5.37 -8.33 -16.07
N PHE A 51 5.47 -7.59 -14.98
CA PHE A 51 5.57 -6.14 -15.04
C PHE A 51 7.04 -5.77 -15.19
N GLU A 52 7.36 -4.92 -16.16
CA GLU A 52 8.73 -4.57 -16.49
C GLU A 52 8.93 -3.06 -16.38
N ALA A 53 9.91 -2.64 -15.57
CA ALA A 53 10.31 -1.26 -15.42
C ALA A 53 11.69 -1.05 -16.02
N THR A 54 11.78 -0.27 -17.10
CA THR A 54 13.04 0.10 -17.72
C THR A 54 13.80 1.10 -16.85
N LEU A 55 15.08 0.87 -16.63
CA LEU A 55 15.96 1.61 -15.75
C LEU A 55 17.14 2.19 -16.50
N GLU A 56 17.51 3.39 -16.14
CA GLU A 56 18.81 3.98 -16.46
C GLU A 56 19.67 3.93 -15.19
N TYR A 57 20.78 3.17 -15.23
CA TYR A 57 21.58 2.86 -14.05
C TYR A 57 23.00 3.42 -14.05
N ALA A 58 23.51 3.81 -15.20
CA ALA A 58 24.87 4.30 -15.35
C ALA A 58 24.90 5.63 -16.11
N GLN A 59 25.91 6.42 -15.81
CA GLN A 59 26.24 7.61 -16.58
C GLN A 59 27.25 7.25 -17.69
N ASN A 60 27.18 7.96 -18.80
CA ASN A 60 28.18 7.82 -19.84
C ASN A 60 29.49 8.48 -19.39
N THR A 61 30.49 7.65 -19.12
CA THR A 61 31.81 8.08 -18.61
C THR A 61 32.76 8.62 -19.72
N THR A 62 32.35 8.58 -20.98
CA THR A 62 33.16 9.14 -22.10
C THR A 62 33.12 10.66 -22.12
N PHE A 63 32.17 11.30 -21.43
CA PHE A 63 32.12 12.77 -21.32
C PHE A 63 33.13 13.28 -20.32
N LYS A 64 34.26 13.82 -20.85
CA LYS A 64 35.32 14.46 -20.10
C LYS A 64 35.95 15.58 -20.95
N SER A 65 36.76 16.44 -20.35
CA SER A 65 37.48 17.44 -21.07
C SER A 65 38.63 16.79 -21.86
N TYR A 66 38.80 17.17 -23.11
CA TYR A 66 39.85 16.68 -23.99
C TYR A 66 40.79 17.81 -24.38
N GLY A 67 42.05 17.48 -24.57
CA GLY A 67 43.07 18.38 -25.15
C GLY A 67 42.87 18.55 -26.65
N GLU A 68 43.50 19.58 -27.25
CA GLU A 68 43.34 19.95 -28.66
C GLU A 68 43.70 18.82 -29.66
N MET A 69 44.59 17.90 -29.29
CA MET A 69 45.03 16.76 -30.13
C MET A 69 44.76 15.40 -29.47
N GLU A 70 43.93 15.37 -28.44
CA GLU A 70 43.61 14.13 -27.69
C GLU A 70 42.56 13.29 -28.42
N THR A 71 42.77 11.97 -28.44
CA THR A 71 41.82 11.03 -29.04
C THR A 71 40.59 10.91 -28.16
N LEU A 72 39.38 11.05 -28.75
CA LEU A 72 38.13 10.87 -28.07
C LEU A 72 37.93 9.40 -27.64
N ASP A 73 37.39 9.22 -26.44
CA ASP A 73 37.00 7.90 -25.93
C ASP A 73 35.70 7.44 -26.63
N THR A 74 35.80 6.37 -27.42
CA THR A 74 34.67 5.78 -28.19
C THR A 74 34.14 4.51 -27.57
N THR A 75 34.43 4.24 -26.29
CA THR A 75 33.94 3.04 -25.58
C THR A 75 32.43 3.05 -25.47
N ARG A 76 31.80 1.97 -25.92
CA ARG A 76 30.35 1.77 -25.73
C ARG A 76 30.07 1.45 -24.26
N ILE A 77 29.16 2.19 -23.64
CA ILE A 77 28.71 1.97 -22.27
C ILE A 77 27.25 1.56 -22.30
N ASP A 78 26.93 0.44 -21.64
CA ASP A 78 25.55 0.05 -21.42
C ASP A 78 24.99 0.82 -20.23
N VAL A 79 23.91 1.56 -20.47
CA VAL A 79 23.29 2.47 -19.48
C VAL A 79 21.89 2.04 -19.06
N PHE A 80 21.31 1.05 -19.74
CA PHE A 80 19.94 0.62 -19.52
C PHE A 80 19.87 -0.81 -18.98
N ASP A 81 18.91 -1.04 -18.08
CA ASP A 81 18.54 -2.36 -17.56
C ASP A 81 17.02 -2.38 -17.34
N ALA A 82 16.46 -3.52 -16.96
CA ALA A 82 15.05 -3.65 -16.68
C ALA A 82 14.81 -4.44 -15.38
N ALA A 83 14.06 -3.86 -14.47
CA ALA A 83 13.53 -4.58 -13.32
C ALA A 83 12.26 -5.33 -13.71
N ARG A 84 12.13 -6.59 -13.28
CA ARG A 84 11.01 -7.46 -13.60
C ARG A 84 10.31 -7.93 -12.33
N PHE A 85 8.99 -7.77 -12.32
CA PHE A 85 8.14 -8.15 -11.20
C PHE A 85 7.13 -9.19 -11.65
N ASP A 86 7.04 -10.31 -10.93
CA ASP A 86 6.08 -11.36 -11.24
C ASP A 86 4.66 -10.91 -10.91
N GLN A 87 3.71 -11.33 -11.73
CA GLN A 87 2.30 -11.14 -11.45
C GLN A 87 1.86 -12.08 -10.34
N LYS A 88 1.25 -11.54 -9.30
CA LYS A 88 0.70 -12.27 -8.16
C LYS A 88 -0.81 -12.26 -8.22
N ILE A 89 -1.42 -13.35 -7.78
CA ILE A 89 -2.87 -13.52 -7.79
C ILE A 89 -3.36 -13.49 -6.35
N PHE A 90 -4.19 -12.52 -6.04
CA PHE A 90 -4.97 -12.47 -4.82
C PHE A 90 -6.41 -12.83 -5.13
N ALA A 91 -6.98 -13.81 -4.45
CA ALA A 91 -8.35 -14.22 -4.67
C ALA A 91 -9.02 -14.69 -3.37
N GLY A 92 -10.31 -14.38 -3.26
CA GLY A 92 -11.16 -14.83 -2.19
C GLY A 92 -12.49 -15.37 -2.71
N THR A 93 -13.19 -16.15 -1.90
CA THR A 93 -14.50 -16.71 -2.23
C THR A 93 -15.52 -16.32 -1.17
N ILE A 94 -16.73 -15.97 -1.61
CA ILE A 94 -17.88 -15.68 -0.76
C ILE A 94 -18.96 -16.70 -1.14
N VAL A 95 -19.38 -17.51 -0.17
CA VAL A 95 -20.30 -18.63 -0.39
C VAL A 95 -21.65 -18.34 0.23
N PHE A 96 -22.71 -18.59 -0.53
CA PHE A 96 -24.10 -18.53 -0.08
C PHE A 96 -24.76 -19.88 -0.30
N SER A 97 -25.62 -20.29 0.64
CA SER A 97 -26.54 -21.40 0.43
C SER A 97 -27.76 -20.92 -0.34
N ASP A 98 -28.25 -21.75 -1.28
CA ASP A 98 -29.52 -21.45 -1.99
C ASP A 98 -30.68 -21.26 -1.03
N LEU A 99 -30.67 -21.97 0.11
CA LEU A 99 -31.68 -21.81 1.16
C LEU A 99 -31.60 -20.42 1.83
N GLU A 100 -30.40 -19.88 2.04
CA GLU A 100 -30.24 -18.50 2.55
C GLU A 100 -30.79 -17.48 1.57
N GLU A 101 -30.52 -17.66 0.28
CA GLU A 101 -31.02 -16.76 -0.76
C GLU A 101 -32.53 -16.79 -0.85
N LEU A 102 -33.15 -17.97 -0.83
CA LEU A 102 -34.59 -18.13 -0.83
C LEU A 102 -35.26 -17.49 0.40
N ARG A 103 -34.65 -17.66 1.57
CA ARG A 103 -35.17 -17.03 2.82
C ARG A 103 -34.98 -15.51 2.80
N ASN A 104 -33.97 -15.00 2.14
CA ASN A 104 -33.69 -13.58 2.00
C ASN A 104 -34.56 -12.91 0.91
N ALA A 105 -35.17 -13.66 0.03
CA ALA A 105 -36.02 -13.16 -1.06
C ALA A 105 -37.42 -12.68 -0.63
N VAL A 106 -37.78 -12.79 0.65
CA VAL A 106 -39.11 -12.42 1.19
C VAL A 106 -39.26 -10.91 1.27
N GLU A 107 -40.43 -10.35 0.88
CA GLU A 107 -40.72 -8.90 0.88
C GLU A 107 -40.56 -8.23 2.26
N ASN A 108 -40.73 -8.96 3.35
CA ASN A 108 -40.67 -8.46 4.73
C ASN A 108 -39.29 -8.63 5.40
N ARG A 109 -38.20 -8.79 4.60
CA ARG A 109 -36.85 -8.88 5.15
C ARG A 109 -36.46 -7.57 5.86
N LYS A 110 -35.91 -7.66 7.06
CA LYS A 110 -35.41 -6.50 7.80
C LYS A 110 -34.10 -5.94 7.26
N PHE A 111 -33.20 -6.80 6.75
CA PHE A 111 -31.99 -6.40 6.04
C PHE A 111 -31.56 -7.47 5.04
N ASP A 112 -30.77 -7.08 4.07
CA ASP A 112 -30.27 -7.97 3.03
C ASP A 112 -28.99 -8.69 3.48
N VAL A 113 -29.13 -9.95 3.91
CA VAL A 113 -28.02 -10.78 4.37
C VAL A 113 -27.00 -11.03 3.26
N VAL A 114 -27.46 -11.21 2.01
CA VAL A 114 -26.59 -11.45 0.86
C VAL A 114 -25.74 -10.21 0.59
N ALA A 115 -26.38 -9.04 0.52
CA ALA A 115 -25.66 -7.79 0.34
C ALA A 115 -24.65 -7.50 1.49
N ALA A 116 -25.05 -7.79 2.74
CA ALA A 116 -24.17 -7.64 3.90
C ALA A 116 -22.94 -8.56 3.83
N LYS A 117 -23.12 -9.84 3.44
CA LYS A 117 -22.00 -10.78 3.24
C LYS A 117 -21.09 -10.36 2.09
N LEU A 118 -21.62 -9.85 0.98
CA LEU A 118 -20.83 -9.34 -0.14
C LEU A 118 -20.02 -8.12 0.28
N LYS A 119 -20.62 -7.19 1.04
CA LYS A 119 -19.93 -6.03 1.59
C LYS A 119 -18.81 -6.45 2.53
N ASN A 120 -19.08 -7.36 3.48
CA ASN A 120 -18.07 -7.90 4.38
C ASN A 120 -16.91 -8.56 3.62
N GLY A 121 -17.22 -9.41 2.63
CA GLY A 121 -16.20 -10.05 1.79
C GLY A 121 -15.34 -9.06 1.01
N SER A 122 -15.92 -7.97 0.50
CA SER A 122 -15.15 -6.92 -0.19
C SER A 122 -14.27 -6.12 0.78
N SER A 123 -14.76 -5.80 1.98
CA SER A 123 -13.97 -5.13 3.02
C SER A 123 -12.82 -6.00 3.51
N THR A 124 -13.07 -7.31 3.73
CA THR A 124 -12.02 -8.27 4.07
C THR A 124 -10.96 -8.36 2.97
N ALA A 125 -11.36 -8.35 1.69
CA ALA A 125 -10.42 -8.38 0.58
C ALA A 125 -9.53 -7.13 0.55
N MET A 126 -10.08 -5.95 0.84
CA MET A 126 -9.30 -4.71 0.90
C MET A 126 -8.33 -4.73 2.08
N GLU A 127 -8.75 -5.16 3.27
CA GLU A 127 -7.88 -5.23 4.45
C GLU A 127 -6.74 -6.23 4.26
N GLN A 128 -7.03 -7.42 3.73
CA GLN A 128 -5.99 -8.42 3.45
C GLN A 128 -5.00 -7.94 2.38
N LEU A 129 -5.48 -7.19 1.39
CA LEU A 129 -4.61 -6.58 0.39
C LEU A 129 -3.70 -5.52 1.00
N ASP A 130 -4.23 -4.69 1.90
CA ASP A 130 -3.46 -3.67 2.61
C ASP A 130 -2.35 -4.29 3.48
N ILE A 131 -2.69 -5.33 4.25
CA ILE A 131 -1.71 -6.12 5.04
C ILE A 131 -0.60 -6.68 4.14
N MET A 132 -0.94 -7.24 2.97
CA MET A 132 0.05 -7.76 2.04
C MET A 132 0.96 -6.66 1.46
N LEU A 133 0.42 -5.46 1.23
CA LEU A 133 1.20 -4.33 0.73
C LEU A 133 2.24 -3.81 1.74
N PHE A 134 2.04 -4.02 3.04
CA PHE A 134 3.08 -3.78 4.05
C PHE A 134 4.07 -4.94 4.20
N GLY A 135 3.71 -6.13 3.73
CA GLY A 135 4.51 -7.34 3.86
C GLY A 135 5.80 -7.36 3.03
N ASP A 136 6.52 -8.46 3.13
CA ASP A 136 7.76 -8.73 2.39
C ASP A 136 7.58 -9.65 1.16
N GLY A 137 6.35 -10.09 0.88
CA GLY A 137 6.02 -10.98 -0.23
C GLY A 137 6.38 -12.45 -0.01
N THR A 138 6.83 -12.84 1.20
CA THR A 138 7.18 -14.24 1.51
C THR A 138 5.99 -15.06 2.02
N GLY A 139 4.90 -14.41 2.40
CA GLY A 139 3.68 -15.05 2.87
C GLY A 139 3.10 -16.03 1.86
N ASN A 140 2.28 -16.99 2.34
CA ASN A 140 1.68 -18.07 1.54
C ASN A 140 2.67 -18.80 0.63
N SER A 141 3.86 -19.10 1.14
CA SER A 141 4.94 -19.74 0.38
C SER A 141 5.42 -18.91 -0.82
N GLY A 142 5.52 -17.59 -0.65
CA GLY A 142 5.99 -16.65 -1.67
C GLY A 142 4.97 -16.29 -2.75
N LYS A 143 3.67 -16.56 -2.50
CA LYS A 143 2.58 -16.23 -3.42
C LYS A 143 2.00 -14.85 -3.18
N ASP A 144 2.26 -14.24 -2.02
CA ASP A 144 1.80 -12.90 -1.69
C ASP A 144 2.44 -11.85 -2.60
N MET A 145 1.77 -10.72 -2.77
CA MET A 145 2.32 -9.59 -3.50
C MET A 145 3.57 -9.05 -2.81
N ASP A 146 4.52 -8.56 -3.59
CA ASP A 146 5.67 -7.84 -3.04
C ASP A 146 5.16 -6.56 -2.35
N GLY A 147 5.51 -6.38 -1.09
CA GLY A 147 5.06 -5.22 -0.31
C GLY A 147 6.19 -4.25 0.02
N LEU A 148 5.85 -3.24 0.82
CA LEU A 148 6.77 -2.17 1.21
C LEU A 148 7.99 -2.68 1.97
N ALA A 149 7.82 -3.68 2.86
CA ALA A 149 8.96 -4.25 3.60
C ALA A 149 10.03 -4.86 2.68
N LYS A 150 9.66 -5.37 1.49
CA LYS A 150 10.60 -5.85 0.48
C LYS A 150 11.21 -4.73 -0.33
N ILE A 151 10.36 -3.81 -0.84
CA ILE A 151 10.77 -2.76 -1.77
C ILE A 151 11.50 -1.63 -1.05
N VAL A 152 10.98 -1.20 0.10
CA VAL A 152 11.53 -0.12 0.93
C VAL A 152 12.06 -0.71 2.23
N SER A 153 13.10 -1.52 2.11
CA SER A 153 13.64 -2.31 3.22
C SER A 153 14.39 -1.46 4.24
N SER A 154 14.27 -1.84 5.51
CA SER A 154 15.10 -1.33 6.61
C SER A 154 16.58 -1.78 6.51
N THR A 155 16.88 -2.75 5.65
CA THR A 155 18.24 -3.22 5.35
C THR A 155 18.52 -3.13 3.85
N PRO A 156 18.69 -1.93 3.28
CA PRO A 156 18.73 -1.71 1.84
C PRO A 156 19.97 -2.27 1.14
N THR A 157 20.95 -2.75 1.90
CA THR A 157 22.17 -3.36 1.37
C THR A 157 22.05 -4.83 1.01
N THR A 158 20.90 -5.45 1.34
CA THR A 158 20.64 -6.88 1.13
C THR A 158 19.37 -7.11 0.33
N GLY A 159 19.22 -8.31 -0.22
CA GLY A 159 18.02 -8.74 -0.92
C GLY A 159 17.98 -8.39 -2.40
N THR A 160 17.01 -9.00 -3.09
CA THR A 160 16.78 -8.83 -4.52
C THR A 160 15.38 -8.28 -4.76
N VAL A 161 15.26 -7.22 -5.54
CA VAL A 161 13.99 -6.59 -5.90
C VAL A 161 13.93 -6.42 -7.41
N GLY A 162 12.86 -6.88 -8.04
CA GLY A 162 12.74 -6.82 -9.50
C GLY A 162 13.86 -7.56 -10.25
N GLY A 163 14.42 -8.64 -9.67
CA GLY A 163 15.54 -9.38 -10.25
C GLY A 163 16.93 -8.75 -10.01
N ILE A 164 17.00 -7.53 -9.45
CA ILE A 164 18.25 -6.79 -9.24
C ILE A 164 18.72 -6.95 -7.79
N ASN A 165 19.95 -7.41 -7.60
CA ASN A 165 20.55 -7.59 -6.27
C ASN A 165 21.08 -6.27 -5.71
N ARG A 166 20.54 -5.83 -4.56
CA ARG A 166 20.93 -4.58 -3.89
C ARG A 166 22.34 -4.60 -3.29
N ALA A 167 22.88 -5.78 -2.97
CA ALA A 167 24.25 -5.89 -2.48
C ALA A 167 25.25 -5.47 -3.57
N THR A 168 25.03 -5.94 -4.80
CA THR A 168 25.87 -5.68 -5.96
C THR A 168 25.63 -4.30 -6.58
N PHE A 169 24.37 -3.85 -6.60
CA PHE A 169 23.94 -2.63 -7.27
C PHE A 169 23.47 -1.54 -6.31
N PRO A 170 24.37 -0.65 -5.84
CA PRO A 170 24.03 0.40 -4.87
C PRO A 170 22.98 1.41 -5.36
N PHE A 171 22.85 1.63 -6.67
CA PHE A 171 21.86 2.54 -7.25
C PHE A 171 20.41 2.08 -6.99
N TRP A 172 20.21 0.77 -6.72
CA TRP A 172 18.91 0.15 -6.48
C TRP A 172 18.50 0.11 -5.00
N ARG A 173 19.27 0.75 -4.13
CA ARG A 173 19.01 0.82 -2.69
C ARG A 173 18.05 1.96 -2.38
N ASN A 174 17.04 1.69 -1.55
CA ASN A 174 16.22 2.74 -0.95
C ASN A 174 17.01 3.51 0.13
N ARG A 175 16.50 4.67 0.56
CA ARG A 175 17.05 5.43 1.68
C ARG A 175 16.54 4.87 2.99
N GLN A 176 17.41 4.86 3.99
CA GLN A 176 17.08 4.32 5.30
C GLN A 176 17.80 5.12 6.39
N VAL A 177 17.06 5.38 7.47
CA VAL A 177 17.62 5.85 8.73
C VAL A 177 17.11 4.93 9.83
N THR A 178 18.02 4.45 10.67
CA THR A 178 17.66 3.78 11.91
C THR A 178 17.62 4.83 13.01
N GLY A 179 16.45 5.08 13.56
CA GLY A 179 16.29 6.03 14.64
C GLY A 179 16.19 5.28 15.98
N THR A 180 17.14 5.47 16.88
CA THR A 180 16.91 5.22 18.30
C THR A 180 16.16 6.43 18.86
N HIS A 181 14.85 6.35 18.89
CA HIS A 181 14.02 7.37 19.53
C HIS A 181 13.63 6.83 20.90
N THR A 182 14.25 7.33 21.95
CA THR A 182 13.72 7.14 23.30
C THR A 182 12.46 7.99 23.45
N SER A 183 11.48 7.50 24.19
CA SER A 183 10.15 8.09 24.40
C SER A 183 10.09 9.57 24.83
N THR A 184 11.22 10.20 25.06
CA THR A 184 11.36 11.62 25.41
C THR A 184 11.91 12.48 24.26
N ALA A 185 12.25 11.94 23.12
CA ALA A 185 12.99 12.67 22.08
C ALA A 185 12.43 12.45 20.66
N TYR A 186 11.14 12.66 20.47
CA TYR A 186 10.57 12.82 19.12
C TYR A 186 11.20 14.01 18.35
N ASP A 187 11.99 14.86 18.99
CA ASP A 187 12.80 15.90 18.32
C ASP A 187 13.71 15.32 17.25
N THR A 188 14.25 14.10 17.47
CA THR A 188 15.06 13.40 16.47
C THR A 188 14.23 12.83 15.33
N LEU A 189 12.96 12.49 15.53
CA LEU A 189 12.08 12.00 14.48
C LEU A 189 11.94 13.02 13.36
N ARG A 190 11.63 14.28 13.69
CA ARG A 190 11.51 15.35 12.69
C ARG A 190 12.82 15.59 11.92
N ALA A 191 13.98 15.50 12.62
CA ALA A 191 15.28 15.62 11.98
C ALA A 191 15.55 14.48 11.00
N ASN A 192 15.21 13.25 11.38
CA ASN A 192 15.37 12.06 10.54
C ASN A 192 14.42 12.08 9.34
N MET A 193 13.15 12.45 9.53
CA MET A 193 12.21 12.67 8.43
C MET A 193 12.75 13.72 7.45
N THR A 194 13.27 14.84 7.96
CA THR A 194 13.88 15.87 7.11
C THR A 194 15.10 15.34 6.34
N SER A 195 15.93 14.54 6.98
CA SER A 195 17.13 13.95 6.37
C SER A 195 16.75 13.00 5.23
N ILE A 196 15.83 12.06 5.47
CA ILE A 196 15.36 11.11 4.43
C ILE A 196 14.66 11.83 3.30
N PHE A 197 13.76 12.75 3.60
CA PHE A 197 13.05 13.54 2.61
C PHE A 197 14.02 14.23 1.63
N ASN A 198 15.07 14.85 2.16
CA ASN A 198 16.08 15.51 1.35
C ASN A 198 16.94 14.50 0.56
N GLN A 199 17.27 13.34 1.15
CA GLN A 199 18.00 12.27 0.46
C GLN A 199 17.17 11.65 -0.68
N CYS A 200 15.85 11.50 -0.51
CA CYS A 200 14.96 10.99 -1.55
C CYS A 200 14.75 11.99 -2.67
N SER A 201 14.65 13.28 -2.36
CA SER A 201 14.37 14.32 -3.35
C SER A 201 15.53 14.59 -4.30
N LEU A 202 16.77 14.37 -3.87
CA LEU A 202 17.99 14.68 -4.65
C LEU A 202 17.93 16.04 -5.36
N GLY A 203 17.24 17.02 -4.76
CA GLY A 203 17.11 18.38 -5.29
C GLY A 203 16.12 18.56 -6.45
N GLY A 204 15.37 17.53 -6.85
CA GLY A 204 14.38 17.62 -7.93
C GLY A 204 12.93 17.65 -7.41
N THR A 205 12.08 18.49 -7.99
CA THR A 205 10.68 18.64 -7.56
C THR A 205 9.84 17.38 -7.78
N GLU A 206 10.05 16.65 -8.87
CA GLU A 206 9.34 15.39 -9.18
C GLU A 206 9.84 14.20 -8.33
N ARG A 207 10.98 14.36 -7.69
CA ARG A 207 11.62 13.32 -6.87
C ARG A 207 11.27 13.40 -5.40
N VAL A 208 10.53 14.43 -5.04
CA VAL A 208 10.06 14.66 -3.66
C VAL A 208 9.07 13.58 -3.26
N PRO A 209 9.17 12.99 -2.05
CA PRO A 209 8.14 12.10 -1.53
C PRO A 209 6.76 12.75 -1.61
N THR A 210 5.76 11.98 -2.02
CA THR A 210 4.38 12.47 -2.22
C THR A 210 3.45 12.08 -1.09
N ALA A 211 3.76 11.01 -0.35
CA ALA A 211 3.00 10.54 0.80
C ALA A 211 3.94 10.00 1.88
N LEU A 212 3.58 10.24 3.14
CA LEU A 212 4.24 9.69 4.31
C LEU A 212 3.22 8.81 5.06
N ILE A 213 3.64 7.60 5.41
CA ILE A 213 2.78 6.63 6.09
C ILE A 213 3.56 6.01 7.24
N SER A 214 2.95 5.93 8.43
CA SER A 214 3.57 5.31 9.60
C SER A 214 2.56 4.49 10.41
N ASP A 215 3.08 3.82 11.43
CA ASP A 215 2.26 3.26 12.49
C ASP A 215 1.66 4.38 13.36
N ARG A 216 0.60 4.04 14.10
CA ARG A 216 -0.15 4.99 14.94
C ARG A 216 0.73 5.65 16.00
N ALA A 217 1.57 4.86 16.69
CA ALA A 217 2.39 5.38 17.77
C ALA A 217 3.39 6.45 17.27
N THR A 218 4.01 6.23 16.12
CA THR A 218 4.90 7.19 15.47
C THR A 218 4.15 8.45 15.03
N PHE A 219 2.93 8.29 14.52
CA PHE A 219 2.09 9.42 14.13
C PHE A 219 1.70 10.29 15.32
N GLU A 220 1.21 9.68 16.42
CA GLU A 220 0.86 10.37 17.66
C GLU A 220 2.08 11.10 18.25
N GLY A 221 3.26 10.47 18.17
CA GLY A 221 4.51 11.11 18.60
C GLY A 221 4.86 12.34 17.77
N TYR A 222 4.69 12.28 16.46
CA TYR A 222 4.88 13.44 15.59
C TYR A 222 3.84 14.54 15.86
N GLU A 223 2.58 14.17 16.08
CA GLU A 223 1.52 15.10 16.46
C GLU A 223 1.88 15.85 17.76
N GLY A 224 2.45 15.15 18.74
CA GLY A 224 2.92 15.75 20.00
C GLY A 224 3.97 16.85 19.80
N ILE A 225 4.87 16.70 18.81
CA ILE A 225 5.87 17.73 18.47
C ILE A 225 5.20 18.97 17.85
N LEU A 226 4.13 18.79 17.08
CA LEU A 226 3.45 19.88 16.37
C LEU A 226 2.57 20.76 17.27
N VAL A 227 2.16 20.26 18.42
CA VAL A 227 1.23 20.96 19.34
C VAL A 227 1.71 22.37 19.73
N ALA A 228 3.00 22.61 19.71
CA ALA A 228 3.58 23.88 20.13
C ALA A 228 3.61 24.97 19.04
N VAL A 229 3.62 24.64 17.76
CA VAL A 229 3.98 25.61 16.70
C VAL A 229 3.02 25.65 15.51
N GLU A 230 2.37 24.59 15.11
CA GLU A 230 1.70 24.48 13.80
C GLU A 230 0.16 24.40 13.80
N ARG A 231 -0.50 24.39 14.94
CA ARG A 231 -1.98 24.41 15.06
C ARG A 231 -2.66 25.64 14.43
N LEU A 232 -1.89 26.64 14.02
CA LEU A 232 -2.43 27.95 13.64
C LEU A 232 -2.67 28.14 12.12
N TYR A 233 -2.30 27.22 11.25
CA TYR A 233 -2.21 27.53 9.81
C TYR A 233 -3.07 26.70 8.85
N ARG A 234 -4.21 26.15 9.26
CA ARG A 234 -5.08 25.47 8.30
C ARG A 234 -6.54 25.91 8.37
N ALA A 235 -6.77 27.10 7.84
CA ALA A 235 -8.13 27.58 7.54
C ALA A 235 -8.65 27.14 6.15
N ASP A 236 -7.82 26.60 5.26
CA ASP A 236 -8.17 26.37 3.84
C ASP A 236 -8.36 24.89 3.44
N ALA A 237 -8.34 23.94 4.34
CA ALA A 237 -8.54 22.52 4.03
C ALA A 237 -10.03 22.13 3.86
N LYS A 238 -10.86 22.99 3.30
CA LYS A 238 -12.33 22.81 3.19
C LYS A 238 -12.80 22.22 1.87
N LYS A 239 -12.00 21.49 1.13
CA LYS A 239 -12.42 21.09 -0.21
C LYS A 239 -12.23 19.62 -0.53
N ASP A 240 -12.36 18.66 0.16
CA ASP A 240 -12.62 17.28 -0.31
C ASP A 240 -12.81 16.38 0.91
N GLY A 241 -14.10 16.15 1.21
CA GLY A 241 -14.49 15.56 2.44
C GLY A 241 -14.46 14.08 2.44
N ASP A 242 -13.55 13.32 2.69
CA ASP A 242 -13.70 12.02 3.36
C ASP A 242 -12.46 11.57 4.13
N ILE A 243 -11.28 11.85 3.63
CA ILE A 243 -10.05 11.56 4.41
C ILE A 243 -9.65 12.72 5.30
N ALA A 244 -10.09 13.91 4.96
CA ALA A 244 -9.96 15.09 5.79
C ALA A 244 -10.33 14.80 7.25
N PHE A 245 -11.30 13.96 7.51
CA PHE A 245 -11.81 13.73 8.86
C PHE A 245 -10.83 13.01 9.80
N ILE A 246 -10.01 12.13 9.27
CA ILE A 246 -9.05 11.36 10.10
C ILE A 246 -7.69 12.05 10.17
N ASN A 247 -7.29 12.78 9.10
CA ASN A 247 -5.93 13.31 8.95
C ASN A 247 -5.87 14.79 8.58
N GLU A 248 -6.92 15.54 8.86
CA GLU A 248 -7.16 16.89 8.31
C GLU A 248 -6.06 17.91 8.59
N ALA A 249 -5.11 17.61 9.42
CA ALA A 249 -4.21 18.63 9.93
C ALA A 249 -2.73 18.32 9.78
N ILE A 250 -2.31 17.08 9.53
CA ILE A 250 -0.89 16.77 9.63
C ILE A 250 -0.27 16.61 8.24
N ALA A 251 0.60 17.56 7.92
CA ALA A 251 1.41 17.50 6.74
C ALA A 251 2.87 17.71 7.10
N PHE A 252 3.76 16.98 6.46
CA PHE A 252 5.18 17.22 6.51
C PHE A 252 5.66 17.84 5.19
N LYS A 253 6.26 19.03 5.26
CA LYS A 253 6.70 19.80 4.08
C LYS A 253 5.64 19.92 2.98
N GLY A 254 4.35 20.08 3.37
CA GLY A 254 3.25 20.19 2.43
C GLY A 254 2.79 18.88 1.78
N LYS A 255 3.27 17.74 2.27
CA LYS A 255 2.84 16.41 1.83
C LYS A 255 1.98 15.75 2.90
N PRO A 256 0.94 14.98 2.52
CA PRO A 256 0.09 14.30 3.48
C PRO A 256 0.89 13.28 4.30
N TYR A 257 0.68 13.31 5.60
CA TYR A 257 1.20 12.33 6.51
C TYR A 257 0.02 11.63 7.20
N VAL A 258 -0.05 10.33 7.06
CA VAL A 258 -1.15 9.50 7.53
C VAL A 258 -0.61 8.32 8.34
N TYR A 259 -1.43 7.77 9.23
CA TYR A 259 -1.11 6.51 9.87
C TYR A 259 -1.99 5.38 9.33
N ASP A 260 -1.47 4.17 9.40
CA ASP A 260 -2.16 2.95 9.07
C ASP A 260 -1.95 1.92 10.19
N GLU A 261 -3.03 1.27 10.64
CA GLU A 261 -2.96 0.27 11.70
C GLU A 261 -2.22 -1.01 11.27
N ASN A 262 -2.16 -1.28 9.95
CA ASN A 262 -1.45 -2.43 9.38
C ASN A 262 0.04 -2.13 9.14
N CYS A 263 0.46 -0.87 9.33
CA CYS A 263 1.87 -0.51 9.20
C CYS A 263 2.70 -1.21 10.27
N PRO A 264 3.88 -1.78 9.93
CA PRO A 264 4.78 -2.34 10.92
C PRO A 264 5.12 -1.33 12.03
N ALA A 265 5.05 -1.79 13.27
CA ALA A 265 5.32 -0.94 14.44
C ALA A 265 6.69 -0.25 14.32
N ASN A 266 6.78 0.97 14.84
CA ASN A 266 8.01 1.75 14.89
C ASN A 266 8.63 2.02 13.50
N THR A 267 7.77 2.16 12.48
CA THR A 267 8.22 2.34 11.10
C THR A 267 7.48 3.49 10.43
N LEU A 268 8.23 4.31 9.68
CA LEU A 268 7.69 5.37 8.83
C LEU A 268 8.23 5.22 7.41
N TYR A 269 7.34 5.23 6.45
CA TYR A 269 7.65 5.18 5.02
C TYR A 269 7.47 6.55 4.36
N GLU A 270 8.44 6.96 3.57
CA GLU A 270 8.35 8.12 2.68
C GLU A 270 8.29 7.61 1.24
N LEU A 271 7.12 7.76 0.62
CA LEU A 271 6.79 7.17 -0.68
C LEU A 271 6.67 8.24 -1.76
N ASN A 272 7.05 7.86 -2.98
CA ASN A 272 6.90 8.71 -4.15
C ASN A 272 6.12 7.98 -5.25
N ASN A 273 4.97 8.53 -5.63
CA ASN A 273 4.05 7.98 -6.61
C ASN A 273 4.61 7.93 -8.05
N ASN A 274 5.66 8.68 -8.37
CA ASN A 274 6.28 8.62 -9.70
C ASN A 274 7.15 7.36 -9.87
N PHE A 275 7.67 6.82 -8.76
CA PHE A 275 8.63 5.72 -8.80
C PHE A 275 8.12 4.43 -8.18
N LEU A 276 7.09 4.48 -7.36
CA LEU A 276 6.42 3.31 -6.78
C LEU A 276 5.02 3.21 -7.36
N LYS A 277 4.65 2.04 -7.89
CA LYS A 277 3.33 1.79 -8.47
C LYS A 277 2.77 0.45 -8.02
N LEU A 278 1.49 0.43 -7.76
CA LEU A 278 0.70 -0.79 -7.65
C LEU A 278 0.15 -1.11 -9.05
N GLU A 279 0.87 -1.94 -9.78
CA GLU A 279 0.46 -2.37 -11.11
C GLU A 279 -0.48 -3.57 -11.05
N TYR A 280 -1.55 -3.51 -11.83
CA TYR A 280 -2.53 -4.60 -11.93
C TYR A 280 -2.98 -4.80 -13.36
N LEU A 281 -3.42 -6.03 -13.68
CA LEU A 281 -3.95 -6.32 -14.99
C LEU A 281 -5.32 -5.65 -15.19
N LYS A 282 -5.49 -5.00 -16.33
CA LYS A 282 -6.73 -4.32 -16.71
C LYS A 282 -7.93 -5.26 -16.59
N GLY A 283 -8.93 -4.85 -15.79
CA GLY A 283 -10.13 -5.63 -15.54
C GLY A 283 -9.97 -6.75 -14.48
N ALA A 284 -8.85 -6.79 -13.76
CA ALA A 284 -8.60 -7.76 -12.67
C ALA A 284 -8.30 -7.08 -11.33
N TRP A 285 -8.85 -5.90 -11.09
CA TRP A 285 -8.76 -5.21 -9.79
C TRP A 285 -10.04 -5.47 -8.99
N LEU A 286 -9.94 -6.20 -7.88
CA LEU A 286 -11.06 -6.58 -7.00
C LEU A 286 -12.31 -6.99 -7.81
N LYS A 287 -12.07 -7.67 -8.93
CA LYS A 287 -13.16 -8.06 -9.83
C LYS A 287 -13.95 -9.21 -9.22
N MET A 288 -15.20 -8.94 -8.94
CA MET A 288 -16.15 -10.00 -8.64
C MET A 288 -16.53 -10.71 -9.94
N LYS A 289 -16.36 -12.03 -9.97
CA LYS A 289 -16.79 -12.88 -11.07
C LYS A 289 -18.20 -13.38 -10.84
N ASP A 290 -18.88 -13.73 -11.93
CA ASP A 290 -20.21 -14.32 -11.87
C ASP A 290 -20.21 -15.54 -10.95
N PRO A 291 -21.29 -15.74 -10.18
CA PRO A 291 -21.40 -16.87 -9.26
C PRO A 291 -21.32 -18.20 -10.01
N VAL A 292 -20.69 -19.17 -9.37
CA VAL A 292 -20.58 -20.53 -9.87
C VAL A 292 -21.28 -21.46 -8.88
N GLU A 293 -22.10 -22.34 -9.37
CA GLU A 293 -22.78 -23.40 -8.60
C GLU A 293 -21.85 -24.64 -8.58
N PRO A 294 -21.36 -25.08 -7.42
CA PRO A 294 -20.61 -26.33 -7.30
C PRO A 294 -21.48 -27.54 -7.63
N ALA A 295 -20.97 -28.52 -8.36
CA ALA A 295 -21.74 -29.67 -8.84
C ALA A 295 -22.41 -30.53 -7.74
N ASN A 296 -21.92 -30.47 -6.50
CA ASN A 296 -22.35 -31.33 -5.39
C ASN A 296 -22.91 -30.58 -4.19
N GLN A 297 -23.20 -29.27 -4.33
CA GLN A 297 -23.69 -28.45 -3.22
C GLN A 297 -24.74 -27.45 -3.70
N LEU A 298 -25.80 -27.30 -2.92
CA LEU A 298 -26.82 -26.27 -3.11
C LEU A 298 -26.30 -24.94 -2.57
N ALA A 299 -25.34 -24.37 -3.29
CA ALA A 299 -24.67 -23.12 -2.90
C ALA A 299 -24.18 -22.37 -4.12
N ARG A 300 -24.07 -21.06 -4.01
CA ARG A 300 -23.46 -20.16 -4.99
C ARG A 300 -22.17 -19.60 -4.46
N VAL A 301 -21.10 -19.66 -5.26
CA VAL A 301 -19.77 -19.19 -4.91
C VAL A 301 -19.42 -17.98 -5.76
N HIS A 302 -19.35 -16.81 -5.12
CA HIS A 302 -18.79 -15.60 -5.70
C HIS A 302 -17.28 -15.58 -5.47
N ARG A 303 -16.54 -15.18 -6.51
CA ARG A 303 -15.07 -15.08 -6.47
C ARG A 303 -14.66 -13.65 -6.68
N VAL A 304 -13.87 -13.11 -5.78
CA VAL A 304 -13.20 -11.82 -5.93
C VAL A 304 -11.75 -12.08 -6.28
N MET A 305 -11.23 -11.41 -7.30
CA MET A 305 -9.86 -11.63 -7.78
C MET A 305 -9.17 -10.32 -8.11
N THR A 306 -7.92 -10.23 -7.69
CA THR A 306 -6.96 -9.19 -8.12
C THR A 306 -5.71 -9.88 -8.67
N VAL A 307 -5.20 -9.39 -9.79
CA VAL A 307 -3.91 -9.83 -10.35
C VAL A 307 -3.04 -8.60 -10.49
N GLY A 308 -1.99 -8.51 -9.69
CA GLY A 308 -1.11 -7.36 -9.65
C GLY A 308 0.16 -7.62 -8.85
N ASN A 309 0.99 -6.61 -8.75
CA ASN A 309 2.13 -6.57 -7.84
C ASN A 309 2.56 -5.12 -7.60
N LEU A 310 3.29 -4.89 -6.51
CA LEU A 310 3.93 -3.61 -6.27
C LEU A 310 5.23 -3.54 -7.05
N THR A 311 5.40 -2.49 -7.85
CA THR A 311 6.55 -2.28 -8.73
C THR A 311 7.29 -1.00 -8.40
N VAL A 312 8.59 -0.95 -8.66
CA VAL A 312 9.41 0.23 -8.41
C VAL A 312 10.30 0.52 -9.61
N LYS A 313 10.35 1.80 -10.01
CA LYS A 313 11.20 2.30 -11.09
C LYS A 313 12.53 2.87 -10.58
N ALA A 314 12.53 3.44 -9.36
CA ALA A 314 13.76 3.97 -8.75
C ALA A 314 13.66 3.92 -7.21
N SER A 315 14.24 2.90 -6.60
CA SER A 315 14.20 2.70 -5.14
C SER A 315 14.86 3.83 -4.35
N ARG A 316 15.86 4.53 -4.92
CA ARG A 316 16.58 5.62 -4.25
C ARG A 316 15.72 6.83 -3.86
N HIS A 317 14.51 6.96 -4.42
CA HIS A 317 13.53 8.02 -4.12
C HIS A 317 12.48 7.59 -3.10
N LEU A 318 12.68 6.42 -2.50
CA LEU A 318 11.86 5.87 -1.44
C LEU A 318 12.67 5.80 -0.15
N GLY A 319 12.04 6.11 0.97
CA GLY A 319 12.69 6.15 2.27
C GLY A 319 11.95 5.36 3.33
N VAL A 320 12.69 4.86 4.32
CA VAL A 320 12.15 4.24 5.52
C VAL A 320 12.92 4.69 6.75
N ILE A 321 12.20 5.04 7.80
CA ILE A 321 12.73 5.17 9.15
C ILE A 321 12.26 3.95 9.91
N SER A 322 13.17 3.21 10.49
CA SER A 322 12.88 2.01 11.26
C SER A 322 13.41 2.11 12.68
N ALA A 323 12.90 1.25 13.58
CA ALA A 323 13.29 1.23 14.99
C ALA A 323 13.04 2.57 15.70
N ILE A 324 11.88 3.16 15.45
CA ILE A 324 11.40 4.36 16.15
C ILE A 324 10.91 3.90 17.53
N THR A 325 11.72 4.05 18.57
CA THR A 325 11.40 3.61 19.97
C THR A 325 11.52 4.73 20.95
#